data_794f968e899c1946b0c764a134be3a81
#
_entry.id   794f968e899c1946b0c764a134be3a81
#
_cell.length_a   1.000
_cell.length_b   1.000
_cell.length_c   1.000
_cell.angle_alpha   90.00
_cell.angle_beta   90.00
_cell.angle_gamma   90.00
#
_symmetry.space_group_name_H-M   'P 1'
#
loop_
_entity.id
_entity.type
_entity.pdbx_description
1 polymer ?
#
loop_
_entity_poly.entity_id
_entity_poly.type
_entity_poly.pdbx_seq_one_letter_code
_entity_poly.pdbx_strand_id
1 'polypeptide(L)' 'MNLYTTRNEAIEREIRDALTPGLVDLDGTVDDYYDIDAIADETITMFIAGGGLVTYCISADIYPDLFWEIVERHAR' A
#
# COMPACT_ATOMS: atom_id res chain seq x y z
N MET A 1 10.86 4.25 -8.54
CA MET A 1 9.92 4.59 -7.46
C MET A 1 8.68 5.23 -8.05
N ASN A 2 7.52 4.71 -7.72
CA ASN A 2 6.26 5.27 -8.20
C ASN A 2 5.75 6.33 -7.22
N LEU A 3 5.47 7.52 -7.73
CA LEU A 3 4.94 8.63 -6.94
C LEU A 3 3.49 8.87 -7.33
N TYR A 4 2.64 9.11 -6.33
CA TYR A 4 1.22 9.32 -6.55
C TYR A 4 0.81 10.66 -5.96
N THR A 5 -0.20 11.29 -6.54
CA THR A 5 -0.62 12.63 -6.13
C THR A 5 -1.50 12.62 -4.88
N THR A 6 -2.13 11.48 -4.56
CA THR A 6 -2.93 11.31 -3.35
C THR A 6 -2.57 10.03 -2.62
N ARG A 7 -2.82 10.02 -1.30
CA ARG A 7 -2.62 8.83 -0.48
C ARG A 7 -3.51 7.68 -0.96
N ASN A 8 -4.75 7.96 -1.31
CA ASN A 8 -5.68 6.94 -1.81
C ASN A 8 -5.18 6.29 -3.08
N GLU A 9 -4.63 7.07 -4.00
CA GLU A 9 -4.06 6.51 -5.23
C GLU A 9 -2.88 5.58 -4.92
N ALA A 10 -2.00 6.00 -4.00
CA ALA A 10 -0.89 5.15 -3.58
C ALA A 10 -1.40 3.84 -2.97
N ILE A 11 -2.42 3.90 -2.13
CA ILE A 11 -3.03 2.70 -1.53
C ILE A 11 -3.59 1.79 -2.62
N GLU A 12 -4.33 2.33 -3.58
CA GLU A 12 -4.93 1.54 -4.65
C GLU A 12 -3.87 0.85 -5.51
N ARG A 13 -2.82 1.56 -5.87
CA ARG A 13 -1.81 1.06 -6.80
C ARG A 13 -0.77 0.16 -6.13
N GLU A 14 -0.36 0.49 -4.92
CA GLU A 14 0.73 -0.23 -4.26
C GLU A 14 0.24 -1.33 -3.32
N ILE A 15 -0.93 -1.17 -2.73
CA ILE A 15 -1.45 -2.13 -1.76
C ILE A 15 -2.57 -2.97 -2.36
N ARG A 16 -3.67 -2.36 -2.80
CA ARG A 16 -4.82 -3.12 -3.31
C ARG A 16 -4.46 -3.92 -4.55
N ASP A 17 -3.77 -3.33 -5.51
CA ASP A 17 -3.37 -4.04 -6.72
C ASP A 17 -2.41 -5.19 -6.40
N ALA A 18 -1.55 -5.04 -5.39
CA ALA A 18 -0.63 -6.10 -4.99
C ALA A 18 -1.36 -7.28 -4.33
N LEU A 19 -2.45 -7.03 -3.60
CA LEU A 19 -3.18 -8.06 -2.86
C LEU A 19 -4.30 -8.71 -3.67
N THR A 20 -4.84 -8.01 -4.66
CA THR A 20 -5.98 -8.50 -5.45
C THR A 20 -5.73 -9.86 -6.12
N PRO A 21 -4.56 -10.12 -6.74
CA PRO A 21 -4.33 -11.41 -7.39
C PRO A 21 -4.45 -12.61 -6.45
N GLY A 22 -4.13 -12.44 -5.17
CA GLY A 22 -4.24 -13.51 -4.18
C GLY A 22 -5.68 -13.81 -3.77
N LEU A 23 -6.63 -12.97 -4.14
CA LEU A 23 -8.03 -13.08 -3.76
C LEU A 23 -8.96 -13.43 -4.93
N VAL A 24 -8.40 -13.75 -6.10
CA VAL A 24 -9.16 -13.94 -7.32
C VAL A 24 -10.23 -15.04 -7.20
N ASP A 25 -9.98 -16.06 -6.39
CA ASP A 25 -10.92 -17.17 -6.18
C ASP A 25 -11.74 -17.03 -4.90
N LEU A 26 -11.64 -15.88 -4.21
CA LEU A 26 -12.34 -15.64 -2.96
C LEU A 26 -13.43 -14.61 -3.13
N ASP A 27 -14.50 -14.74 -2.33
CA ASP A 27 -15.54 -13.73 -2.29
C ASP A 27 -15.10 -12.54 -1.43
N GLY A 28 -15.50 -11.34 -1.84
CA GLY A 28 -15.21 -10.12 -1.09
C GLY A 28 -14.06 -9.32 -1.68
N THR A 29 -13.66 -8.30 -0.97
CA THR A 29 -12.59 -7.38 -1.40
C THR A 29 -11.39 -7.51 -0.48
N VAL A 30 -10.29 -6.85 -0.86
CA VAL A 30 -9.08 -6.86 -0.02
C VAL A 30 -9.36 -6.29 1.37
N ASP A 31 -10.31 -5.36 1.50
CA ASP A 31 -10.70 -4.80 2.81
C ASP A 31 -11.34 -5.84 3.73
N ASP A 32 -11.95 -6.86 3.17
CA ASP A 32 -12.56 -7.93 3.97
C ASP A 32 -11.52 -8.85 4.60
N TYR A 33 -10.34 -8.95 4.01
CA TYR A 33 -9.30 -9.86 4.45
C TYR A 33 -8.12 -9.18 5.13
N TYR A 34 -7.93 -7.88 4.92
CA TYR A 34 -6.79 -7.13 5.45
C TYR A 34 -7.23 -5.75 5.93
N ASP A 35 -6.56 -5.26 6.98
CA ASP A 35 -6.72 -3.89 7.42
C ASP A 35 -5.84 -2.98 6.55
N ILE A 36 -6.41 -2.54 5.43
CA ILE A 36 -5.68 -1.77 4.41
C ILE A 36 -5.15 -0.46 4.97
N ASP A 37 -5.93 0.24 5.80
CA ASP A 37 -5.49 1.51 6.38
C ASP A 37 -4.28 1.33 7.29
N ALA A 38 -4.26 0.27 8.09
CA ALA A 38 -3.12 -0.02 8.96
C ALA A 38 -1.88 -0.38 8.15
N ILE A 39 -2.04 -1.16 7.07
CA ILE A 39 -0.93 -1.46 6.16
C ILE A 39 -0.39 -0.17 5.54
N ALA A 40 -1.29 0.71 5.07
CA ALA A 40 -0.89 1.98 4.48
C ALA A 40 -0.14 2.86 5.47
N ASP A 41 -0.60 2.91 6.72
CA ASP A 41 0.07 3.70 7.76
C ASP A 41 1.52 3.28 7.98
N GLU A 42 1.82 1.99 7.79
CA GLU A 42 3.18 1.47 7.96
C GLU A 42 4.03 1.53 6.70
N THR A 43 3.42 1.59 5.51
CA THR A 43 4.14 1.45 4.25
C THR A 43 4.14 2.69 3.37
N ILE A 44 3.06 3.47 3.37
CA ILE A 44 2.94 4.66 2.53
C ILE A 44 3.51 5.86 3.28
N THR A 45 4.38 6.60 2.62
CA THR A 45 4.95 7.83 3.17
C THR A 45 4.73 9.00 2.23
N MET A 46 4.79 10.20 2.77
CA MET A 46 4.72 11.42 1.98
C MET A 46 6.13 11.79 1.51
N PHE A 47 6.23 12.17 0.25
CA PHE A 47 7.49 12.59 -0.35
C PHE A 47 7.28 13.92 -1.08
N ILE A 48 8.13 14.90 -0.79
CA ILE A 48 8.07 16.20 -1.46
C ILE A 48 8.99 16.16 -2.66
N ALA A 49 8.38 16.13 -3.86
CA ALA A 49 9.11 16.12 -5.11
C ALA A 49 9.66 17.51 -5.45
N GLY A 50 10.47 17.58 -6.49
CA GLY A 50 11.02 18.83 -6.98
C GLY A 50 9.92 19.87 -7.23
N GLY A 51 10.17 21.14 -6.87
CA GLY A 51 9.16 22.19 -7.00
C GLY A 51 8.16 22.24 -5.85
N GLY A 52 8.33 21.45 -4.81
CA GLY A 52 7.43 21.45 -3.65
C GLY A 52 6.15 20.64 -3.83
N LEU A 53 6.07 19.82 -4.88
CA LEU A 53 4.90 18.96 -5.11
C LEU A 53 4.86 17.84 -4.07
N VAL A 54 3.74 17.76 -3.33
CA VAL A 54 3.53 16.68 -2.36
C VAL A 54 3.07 15.43 -3.08
N THR A 55 3.77 14.31 -2.84
CA THR A 55 3.45 13.02 -3.43
C THR A 55 3.44 11.94 -2.35
N TYR A 56 2.95 10.75 -2.70
CA TYR A 56 2.87 9.61 -1.79
C TYR A 56 3.48 8.39 -2.47
N CYS A 57 4.19 7.57 -1.70
CA CYS A 57 4.84 6.39 -2.24
C CYS A 57 5.10 5.37 -1.12
N ILE A 58 5.48 4.15 -1.51
CA ILE A 58 5.98 3.18 -0.54
C ILE A 58 7.31 3.70 -0.01
N SER A 59 7.49 3.68 1.31
CA SER A 59 8.72 4.12 1.93
C SER A 59 9.93 3.35 1.39
N ALA A 60 11.04 4.04 1.18
CA ALA A 60 12.28 3.42 0.69
C ALA A 60 12.83 2.37 1.66
N ASP A 61 12.44 2.43 2.93
CA ASP A 61 12.83 1.45 3.94
C ASP A 61 12.02 0.15 3.87
N ILE A 62 10.96 0.12 3.07
CA ILE A 62 10.09 -1.05 2.94
C ILE A 62 10.54 -1.87 1.73
N TYR A 63 11.28 -2.95 1.99
CA TYR A 63 11.64 -3.90 0.94
C TYR A 63 10.55 -4.97 0.79
N PRO A 64 10.52 -5.74 -0.33
CA PRO A 64 9.41 -6.65 -0.61
C PRO A 64 9.07 -7.62 0.52
N ASP A 65 10.06 -8.24 1.15
CA ASP A 65 9.81 -9.20 2.24
C ASP A 65 9.16 -8.51 3.44
N LEU A 66 9.60 -7.31 3.76
CA LEU A 66 9.02 -6.53 4.86
C LEU A 66 7.59 -6.12 4.54
N PHE A 67 7.32 -5.74 3.30
CA PHE A 67 5.96 -5.40 2.87
C PHE A 67 5.00 -6.55 3.14
N TRP A 68 5.35 -7.77 2.71
CA TRP A 68 4.49 -8.93 2.91
C TRP A 68 4.36 -9.32 4.38
N GLU A 69 5.41 -9.13 5.17
CA GLU A 69 5.35 -9.33 6.61
C GLU A 69 4.34 -8.37 7.26
N ILE A 70 4.35 -7.11 6.86
CA ILE A 70 3.40 -6.12 7.35
C ILE A 70 1.96 -6.49 6.93
N VAL A 71 1.78 -6.92 5.69
CA VAL A 71 0.48 -7.37 5.19
C VAL A 71 -0.07 -8.50 6.05
N GLU A 72 0.74 -9.51 6.32
CA GLU A 72 0.31 -10.65 7.14
C GLU A 72 -0.01 -10.25 8.57
N ARG A 73 0.72 -9.28 9.12
CA ARG A 73 0.47 -8.76 10.48
C ARG A 73 -0.92 -8.15 10.60
N HIS A 74 -1.43 -7.58 9.52
CA HIS A 74 -2.74 -6.92 9.48
C HIS A 74 -3.81 -7.75 8.77
N ALA A 75 -3.60 -9.03 8.60
CA ALA A 75 -4.63 -9.94 8.10
C ALA A 75 -5.78 -10.03 9.12
N ARG A 76 -7.00 -9.99 8.62
CA ARG A 76 -8.20 -10.07 9.44
C ARG A 76 -8.57 -11.53 9.76
#